data_3da10ab0b2e37d4a688745389acca905
#
_entry.id   3da10ab0b2e37d4a688745389acca905
#
_cell.length_a   1.000
_cell.length_b   1.000
_cell.length_c   1.000
_cell.angle_alpha   90.00
_cell.angle_beta   90.00
_cell.angle_gamma   90.00
#
_symmetry.space_group_name_H-M   'P 1'
#
loop_
_entity.id
_entity.type
_entity.pdbx_description
1 polymer ?
#
loop_
_entity_poly.entity_id
_entity_poly.type
_entity_poly.pdbx_seq_one_letter_code
_entity_poly.pdbx_strand_id
1 'polypeptide(L)'
;MACAAALSLFFACGGSAVIEGPGGSRAGSSSVAGSSSVAGGGSSSVEACTASPESGACDAYIPSFWHNPKTGLCEPFVYGGCGGNANRYPSRAACNAACPATDGDWNWCESDRDCALVIADCCGCEPVDTVQLVAVRTDRASTYRGTLCANAGVCAPCPNVAENEQTGKYFRSACHNARCSVEDIRETPVVACQTTADCALRDGAECCPQCDGYGWVPVNKSADFCGGVPSACDDCTSLPPSAWDALCISGRCRLEGTH
;
A
#
# COMPACT_ATOMS: atom_id res chain seq x y z
N MET A 1 39.10 -42.06 -11.90
CA MET A 1 38.62 -42.90 -13.01
C MET A 1 37.26 -42.42 -13.46
N ALA A 2 37.23 -42.07 -14.73
CA ALA A 2 36.10 -41.87 -15.64
C ALA A 2 35.10 -40.77 -15.29
N CYS A 3 35.12 -39.64 -15.92
CA CYS A 3 34.82 -39.23 -17.32
C CYS A 3 33.35 -39.35 -17.70
N ALA A 4 32.88 -38.23 -18.14
CA ALA A 4 32.04 -37.84 -19.27
C ALA A 4 30.58 -37.56 -18.91
N ALA A 5 29.83 -36.64 -19.54
CA ALA A 5 30.08 -35.76 -20.68
C ALA A 5 28.99 -34.66 -20.68
N ALA A 6 29.33 -33.56 -21.28
CA ALA A 6 28.47 -32.44 -21.63
C ALA A 6 27.43 -32.81 -22.69
N LEU A 7 26.26 -32.18 -22.64
CA LEU A 7 25.45 -31.99 -23.86
C LEU A 7 24.81 -30.60 -23.85
N SER A 8 25.43 -29.74 -24.65
CA SER A 8 24.88 -28.45 -25.09
C SER A 8 23.83 -28.73 -26.16
N LEU A 9 22.67 -28.08 -26.06
CA LEU A 9 21.74 -27.93 -27.18
C LEU A 9 21.39 -26.44 -27.35
N PHE A 10 22.04 -25.88 -28.37
CA PHE A 10 21.62 -24.66 -29.04
C PHE A 10 20.31 -24.91 -29.79
N PHE A 11 19.36 -24.02 -29.69
CA PHE A 11 18.34 -23.87 -30.73
C PHE A 11 18.30 -22.42 -31.19
N ALA A 12 18.56 -22.33 -32.49
CA ALA A 12 18.66 -21.10 -33.24
C ALA A 12 17.29 -20.63 -33.78
N CYS A 13 17.31 -19.36 -34.12
CA CYS A 13 16.36 -18.58 -34.90
C CYS A 13 15.72 -19.26 -36.09
N GLY A 14 14.47 -18.90 -36.37
CA GLY A 14 13.82 -19.00 -37.68
C GLY A 14 12.61 -18.06 -37.61
N GLY A 15 12.47 -16.95 -38.31
CA GLY A 15 12.54 -16.84 -39.75
C GLY A 15 11.12 -16.51 -40.19
N SER A 16 10.82 -15.17 -40.33
CA SER A 16 9.57 -14.67 -40.93
C SER A 16 9.55 -15.08 -42.43
N ALA A 17 8.48 -15.73 -42.85
CA ALA A 17 8.16 -15.90 -44.27
C ALA A 17 6.94 -15.04 -44.62
N VAL A 18 7.16 -14.05 -45.46
CA VAL A 18 6.14 -13.28 -46.16
C VAL A 18 5.76 -14.11 -47.40
N ILE A 19 4.48 -14.40 -47.58
CA ILE A 19 3.96 -14.94 -48.84
C ILE A 19 3.01 -13.85 -49.42
N GLU A 20 3.49 -13.26 -50.50
CA GLU A 20 2.65 -12.50 -51.41
C GLU A 20 1.99 -13.43 -52.42
N GLY A 21 0.71 -13.18 -52.73
CA GLY A 21 0.01 -13.79 -53.83
C GLY A 21 -1.26 -13.03 -54.18
N PRO A 22 -1.62 -12.88 -55.46
CA PRO A 22 -2.32 -11.70 -55.94
C PRO A 22 -3.83 -11.86 -56.23
N GLY A 23 -4.54 -10.73 -56.11
CA GLY A 23 -5.64 -10.39 -56.98
C GLY A 23 -7.05 -10.84 -56.63
N GLY A 24 -7.97 -9.86 -56.46
CA GLY A 24 -9.40 -10.10 -56.56
C GLY A 24 -10.28 -9.00 -55.91
N SER A 25 -10.64 -8.01 -56.68
CA SER A 25 -11.62 -6.96 -56.31
C SER A 25 -13.01 -7.53 -56.06
N ARG A 26 -13.73 -7.04 -55.06
CA ARG A 26 -15.06 -6.39 -55.20
C ARG A 26 -15.70 -5.98 -53.84
N ALA A 27 -16.32 -4.84 -53.93
CA ALA A 27 -17.07 -4.08 -52.97
C ALA A 27 -18.09 -4.84 -52.12
N GLY A 28 -18.26 -4.34 -50.89
CA GLY A 28 -19.37 -4.64 -50.01
C GLY A 28 -19.30 -3.72 -48.78
N SER A 29 -19.98 -2.56 -48.89
CA SER A 29 -20.21 -1.67 -47.79
C SER A 29 -21.03 -2.34 -46.70
N SER A 30 -20.55 -2.31 -45.47
CA SER A 30 -21.40 -2.35 -44.26
C SER A 30 -20.62 -1.70 -43.12
N SER A 31 -20.97 -0.46 -42.91
CA SER A 31 -20.57 0.35 -41.77
C SER A 31 -21.14 -0.24 -40.47
N VAL A 32 -20.29 -0.74 -39.60
CA VAL A 32 -20.59 -0.87 -38.16
C VAL A 32 -19.60 0.02 -37.45
N ALA A 33 -20.05 1.20 -37.14
CA ALA A 33 -19.37 2.13 -36.26
C ALA A 33 -19.42 1.60 -34.85
N GLY A 34 -18.34 1.01 -34.43
CA GLY A 34 -18.00 0.70 -33.05
C GLY A 34 -16.69 1.39 -32.70
N SER A 35 -16.68 2.71 -32.81
CA SER A 35 -15.58 3.52 -32.32
C SER A 35 -15.62 3.53 -30.80
N SER A 36 -15.00 2.56 -30.18
CA SER A 36 -14.44 2.75 -28.84
C SER A 36 -13.24 3.68 -29.01
N SER A 37 -13.50 4.96 -29.04
CA SER A 37 -12.49 5.99 -28.89
C SER A 37 -11.96 5.88 -27.45
N VAL A 38 -10.92 5.10 -27.27
CA VAL A 38 -9.96 5.32 -26.19
C VAL A 38 -9.37 6.69 -26.50
N ALA A 39 -9.97 7.73 -25.94
CA ALA A 39 -9.39 9.05 -25.92
C ALA A 39 -8.15 8.98 -25.03
N GLY A 40 -7.03 8.55 -25.61
CA GLY A 40 -5.70 8.79 -25.11
C GLY A 40 -5.41 10.29 -25.30
N GLY A 41 -6.04 11.13 -24.49
CA GLY A 41 -5.58 12.48 -24.26
C GLY A 41 -4.27 12.39 -23.48
N GLY A 42 -3.14 12.54 -24.17
CA GLY A 42 -1.85 12.76 -23.56
C GLY A 42 -1.83 14.14 -22.88
N SER A 43 -2.61 14.32 -21.82
CA SER A 43 -2.34 15.35 -20.80
C SER A 43 -1.04 14.97 -20.15
N SER A 44 -0.10 15.89 -20.12
CA SER A 44 1.21 15.73 -19.47
C SER A 44 0.96 15.18 -18.08
N SER A 45 1.64 14.08 -17.71
CA SER A 45 1.46 13.42 -16.40
C SER A 45 1.65 14.39 -15.21
N VAL A 46 2.40 15.46 -15.42
CA VAL A 46 2.63 16.53 -14.47
C VAL A 46 1.36 17.35 -14.20
N GLU A 47 0.57 17.69 -15.23
CA GLU A 47 -0.67 18.45 -15.03
C GLU A 47 -1.73 17.64 -14.27
N ALA A 48 -1.81 16.34 -14.51
CA ALA A 48 -2.69 15.45 -13.75
C ALA A 48 -2.38 15.45 -12.25
N CYS A 49 -1.10 15.57 -11.86
CA CYS A 49 -0.67 15.53 -10.46
C CYS A 49 -0.82 16.88 -9.71
N THR A 50 -1.15 17.99 -10.38
CA THR A 50 -1.20 19.32 -9.77
C THR A 50 -2.61 19.88 -9.57
N ALA A 51 -3.62 19.30 -10.21
CA ALA A 51 -5.01 19.75 -10.09
C ALA A 51 -5.59 19.43 -8.70
N SER A 52 -6.45 20.30 -8.15
CA SER A 52 -7.24 19.97 -6.96
C SER A 52 -8.23 18.84 -7.26
N PRO A 53 -8.62 18.02 -6.28
CA PRO A 53 -9.59 16.94 -6.51
C PRO A 53 -10.98 17.51 -6.83
N GLU A 54 -11.67 16.89 -7.76
CA GLU A 54 -13.04 17.24 -8.13
C GLU A 54 -13.96 16.04 -7.84
N SER A 55 -14.86 16.19 -6.88
CA SER A 55 -15.84 15.13 -6.55
C SER A 55 -16.89 14.93 -7.65
N GLY A 56 -17.12 15.93 -8.52
CA GLY A 56 -18.17 15.89 -9.53
C GLY A 56 -19.54 16.25 -8.96
N ALA A 57 -20.55 16.22 -9.85
CA ALA A 57 -21.91 16.69 -9.54
C ALA A 57 -22.89 15.56 -9.13
N CYS A 58 -22.44 14.30 -9.12
CA CYS A 58 -23.25 13.14 -8.73
C CYS A 58 -23.03 12.80 -7.25
N ASP A 59 -23.97 12.06 -6.64
CA ASP A 59 -24.00 11.76 -5.20
C ASP A 59 -23.56 10.33 -4.86
N ALA A 60 -22.77 9.64 -5.73
CA ALA A 60 -22.21 8.36 -5.40
C ALA A 60 -21.09 8.51 -4.35
N TYR A 61 -20.88 7.46 -3.55
CA TYR A 61 -19.78 7.37 -2.61
C TYR A 61 -18.72 6.41 -3.16
N ILE A 62 -17.75 6.95 -3.92
CA ILE A 62 -16.68 6.17 -4.53
C ILE A 62 -15.35 6.60 -3.91
N PRO A 63 -14.78 5.80 -2.97
CA PRO A 63 -13.45 6.08 -2.44
C PRO A 63 -12.42 6.16 -3.57
N SER A 64 -11.70 7.24 -3.62
CA SER A 64 -10.70 7.53 -4.66
C SER A 64 -9.48 8.21 -4.04
N PHE A 65 -8.41 8.34 -4.81
CA PHE A 65 -7.18 9.01 -4.39
C PHE A 65 -6.83 10.13 -5.35
N TRP A 66 -6.17 11.16 -4.85
CA TRP A 66 -5.63 12.26 -5.63
C TRP A 66 -4.24 12.62 -5.11
N HIS A 67 -3.39 13.13 -5.97
CA HIS A 67 -2.09 13.65 -5.57
C HIS A 67 -2.24 15.10 -5.12
N ASN A 68 -1.89 15.38 -3.86
CA ASN A 68 -1.91 16.72 -3.30
C ASN A 68 -0.56 17.42 -3.58
N PRO A 69 -0.50 18.44 -4.46
CA PRO A 69 0.76 19.07 -4.82
C PRO A 69 1.39 19.88 -3.68
N LYS A 70 0.67 20.14 -2.60
CA LYS A 70 1.21 20.85 -1.43
C LYS A 70 2.01 19.95 -0.51
N THR A 71 1.63 18.66 -0.43
CA THR A 71 2.26 17.67 0.44
C THR A 71 3.05 16.62 -0.34
N GLY A 72 2.85 16.51 -1.66
CA GLY A 72 3.40 15.43 -2.47
C GLY A 72 2.77 14.06 -2.19
N LEU A 73 1.67 14.02 -1.42
CA LEU A 73 1.03 12.78 -0.97
C LEU A 73 -0.16 12.40 -1.85
N CYS A 74 -0.37 11.10 -2.00
CA CYS A 74 -1.60 10.54 -2.52
C CYS A 74 -2.63 10.37 -1.38
N GLU A 75 -3.58 11.30 -1.32
CA GLU A 75 -4.57 11.43 -0.25
C GLU A 75 -5.93 10.87 -0.69
N PRO A 76 -6.71 10.30 0.23
CA PRO A 76 -8.05 9.82 -0.09
C PRO A 76 -9.05 10.97 -0.28
N PHE A 77 -10.02 10.79 -1.17
CA PHE A 77 -11.20 11.64 -1.27
C PHE A 77 -12.39 10.85 -1.80
N VAL A 78 -13.59 11.41 -1.68
CA VAL A 78 -14.82 10.78 -2.18
C VAL A 78 -15.17 11.36 -3.55
N TYR A 79 -15.29 10.49 -4.54
CA TYR A 79 -15.77 10.83 -5.88
C TYR A 79 -17.25 10.53 -6.03
N GLY A 80 -18.00 11.48 -6.57
CA GLY A 80 -19.45 11.39 -6.73
C GLY A 80 -19.95 10.57 -7.91
N GLY A 81 -19.05 10.06 -8.78
CA GLY A 81 -19.39 9.13 -9.85
C GLY A 81 -19.58 9.75 -11.25
N CYS A 82 -19.57 11.06 -11.40
CA CYS A 82 -19.63 11.73 -12.71
C CYS A 82 -18.79 13.02 -12.71
N GLY A 83 -18.29 13.41 -13.89
CA GLY A 83 -17.35 14.53 -14.00
C GLY A 83 -15.99 14.20 -13.38
N GLY A 84 -15.38 15.19 -12.74
CA GLY A 84 -14.07 15.06 -12.15
C GLY A 84 -12.94 15.40 -13.13
N ASN A 85 -11.70 15.31 -12.68
CA ASN A 85 -10.51 15.62 -13.45
C ASN A 85 -9.52 14.45 -13.51
N ALA A 86 -8.37 14.66 -14.14
CA ALA A 86 -7.34 13.63 -14.33
C ALA A 86 -6.59 13.26 -13.04
N ASN A 87 -6.63 14.10 -11.98
CA ASN A 87 -6.02 13.81 -10.69
C ASN A 87 -6.96 12.96 -9.80
N ARG A 88 -7.42 11.86 -10.34
CA ARG A 88 -8.29 10.91 -9.66
C ARG A 88 -7.87 9.48 -9.97
N TYR A 89 -7.53 8.72 -8.96
CA TYR A 89 -6.99 7.37 -9.07
C TYR A 89 -7.83 6.38 -8.26
N PRO A 90 -7.98 5.13 -8.73
CA PRO A 90 -8.77 4.11 -8.05
C PRO A 90 -8.10 3.56 -6.78
N SER A 91 -6.80 3.78 -6.64
CA SER A 91 -6.04 3.34 -5.47
C SER A 91 -4.86 4.27 -5.20
N ARG A 92 -4.34 4.25 -3.97
CA ARG A 92 -3.11 4.98 -3.63
C ARG A 92 -1.92 4.50 -4.47
N ALA A 93 -1.81 3.19 -4.72
CA ALA A 93 -0.75 2.63 -5.55
C ALA A 93 -0.80 3.18 -6.99
N ALA A 94 -1.98 3.29 -7.59
CA ALA A 94 -2.14 3.88 -8.93
C ALA A 94 -1.77 5.38 -8.94
N CYS A 95 -2.14 6.12 -7.90
CA CYS A 95 -1.76 7.52 -7.72
C CYS A 95 -0.23 7.66 -7.57
N ASN A 96 0.39 6.87 -6.71
CA ASN A 96 1.85 6.90 -6.51
C ASN A 96 2.63 6.53 -7.79
N ALA A 97 2.11 5.62 -8.59
CA ALA A 97 2.73 5.26 -9.88
C ALA A 97 2.63 6.38 -10.90
N ALA A 98 1.52 7.12 -10.91
CA ALA A 98 1.30 8.24 -11.82
C ALA A 98 2.03 9.52 -11.40
N CYS A 99 2.17 9.75 -10.09
CA CYS A 99 2.77 10.93 -9.47
C CYS A 99 3.92 10.49 -8.54
N PRO A 100 5.10 10.21 -9.09
CA PRO A 100 6.23 9.73 -8.28
C PRO A 100 6.72 10.80 -7.28
N ALA A 101 7.19 10.33 -6.11
CA ALA A 101 7.73 11.22 -5.08
C ALA A 101 9.06 11.81 -5.48
N THR A 102 9.32 13.01 -4.97
CA THR A 102 10.60 13.71 -5.03
C THR A 102 11.14 13.91 -3.61
N ASP A 103 12.41 14.23 -3.46
CA ASP A 103 13.08 14.46 -2.16
C ASP A 103 12.48 15.62 -1.35
N GLY A 104 11.71 16.50 -1.99
CA GLY A 104 10.96 17.57 -1.33
C GLY A 104 9.60 17.14 -0.78
N ASP A 105 9.11 15.96 -1.15
CA ASP A 105 7.80 15.48 -0.77
C ASP A 105 7.76 14.98 0.68
N TRP A 106 6.62 15.10 1.31
CA TRP A 106 6.45 14.73 2.72
C TRP A 106 6.51 13.22 2.99
N ASN A 107 6.51 12.41 1.97
CA ASN A 107 6.62 10.96 2.07
C ASN A 107 7.87 10.38 1.38
N TRP A 108 8.86 11.20 1.03
CA TRP A 108 10.13 10.68 0.55
C TRP A 108 10.92 10.03 1.69
N CYS A 109 11.58 8.91 1.43
CA CYS A 109 12.32 8.14 2.43
C CYS A 109 13.53 7.42 1.83
N GLU A 110 14.50 7.12 2.68
CA GLU A 110 15.65 6.25 2.38
C GLU A 110 15.49 4.89 3.07
N SER A 111 14.78 4.86 4.21
CA SER A 111 14.55 3.67 5.02
C SER A 111 13.17 3.71 5.68
N ASP A 112 12.71 2.56 6.24
CA ASP A 112 11.45 2.48 6.97
C ASP A 112 11.39 3.41 8.18
N ARG A 113 12.55 3.72 8.80
CA ARG A 113 12.65 4.63 9.95
C ARG A 113 12.32 6.08 9.63
N ASP A 114 12.43 6.46 8.36
CA ASP A 114 12.09 7.81 7.93
C ASP A 114 10.57 8.01 7.86
N CYS A 115 9.80 6.95 8.02
CA CYS A 115 8.37 6.92 7.84
C CYS A 115 7.61 6.81 9.16
N ALA A 116 6.45 7.48 9.23
CA ALA A 116 5.50 7.40 10.32
C ALA A 116 4.08 7.30 9.78
N LEU A 117 3.21 6.59 10.48
CA LEU A 117 1.78 6.54 10.18
C LEU A 117 1.05 7.73 10.81
N VAL A 118 0.13 8.30 10.06
CA VAL A 118 -0.81 9.34 10.52
C VAL A 118 -2.20 8.96 10.05
N ILE A 119 -3.20 9.10 10.93
CA ILE A 119 -4.61 8.93 10.54
C ILE A 119 -4.97 10.01 9.52
N ALA A 120 -5.59 9.61 8.41
CA ALA A 120 -5.91 10.48 7.28
C ALA A 120 -7.06 11.47 7.55
N ASP A 121 -7.81 11.27 8.62
CA ASP A 121 -8.90 12.15 9.10
C ASP A 121 -8.51 12.79 10.42
N CYS A 122 -8.76 14.08 10.59
CA CYS A 122 -8.47 14.78 11.84
C CYS A 122 -9.23 14.21 13.04
N CYS A 123 -10.47 13.81 12.85
CA CYS A 123 -11.31 13.17 13.86
C CYS A 123 -11.36 11.64 13.71
N GLY A 124 -10.47 11.06 12.93
CA GLY A 124 -10.39 9.61 12.74
C GLY A 124 -10.04 8.89 14.03
N CYS A 125 -10.71 7.78 14.26
CA CYS A 125 -10.49 6.88 15.38
C CYS A 125 -9.55 5.73 14.98
N GLU A 126 -9.61 4.60 15.68
CA GLU A 126 -8.83 3.41 15.37
C GLU A 126 -9.00 3.00 13.89
N PRO A 127 -7.92 2.93 13.10
CA PRO A 127 -8.02 2.59 11.69
C PRO A 127 -8.37 1.10 11.51
N VAL A 128 -9.35 0.82 10.64
CA VAL A 128 -9.78 -0.54 10.30
C VAL A 128 -9.19 -1.04 8.98
N ASP A 129 -8.69 -0.12 8.14
CA ASP A 129 -8.00 -0.42 6.90
C ASP A 129 -6.90 0.62 6.56
N THR A 130 -6.09 0.30 5.56
CA THR A 130 -4.95 1.14 5.14
C THR A 130 -5.36 2.46 4.48
N VAL A 131 -6.61 2.60 4.01
CA VAL A 131 -7.06 3.87 3.39
C VAL A 131 -7.26 4.98 4.42
N GLN A 132 -7.50 4.61 5.68
CA GLN A 132 -7.65 5.54 6.79
C GLN A 132 -6.31 6.09 7.32
N LEU A 133 -5.20 5.61 6.77
CA LEU A 133 -3.85 5.97 7.16
C LEU A 133 -3.10 6.64 5.99
N VAL A 134 -2.19 7.53 6.35
CA VAL A 134 -1.18 8.10 5.45
C VAL A 134 0.19 7.85 6.05
N ALA A 135 1.13 7.39 5.24
CA ALA A 135 2.52 7.30 5.65
C ALA A 135 3.26 8.55 5.17
N VAL A 136 3.89 9.24 6.10
CA VAL A 136 4.64 10.47 5.88
C VAL A 136 6.03 10.34 6.49
N ARG A 137 6.92 11.25 6.14
CA ARG A 137 8.21 11.36 6.86
C ARG A 137 7.96 11.63 8.34
N THR A 138 8.74 10.99 9.19
CA THR A 138 8.64 11.13 10.65
C THR A 138 8.75 12.59 11.09
N ASP A 139 9.67 13.37 10.48
CA ASP A 139 9.84 14.80 10.75
C ASP A 139 8.68 15.68 10.26
N ARG A 140 7.78 15.14 9.43
CA ARG A 140 6.62 15.84 8.89
C ARG A 140 5.28 15.43 9.54
N ALA A 141 5.24 14.35 10.29
CA ALA A 141 4.02 13.78 10.83
C ALA A 141 3.20 14.79 11.68
N SER A 142 3.83 15.54 12.57
CA SER A 142 3.15 16.55 13.39
C SER A 142 2.63 17.72 12.56
N THR A 143 3.40 18.18 11.58
CA THR A 143 3.00 19.27 10.67
C THR A 143 1.83 18.84 9.79
N TYR A 144 1.86 17.60 9.28
CA TYR A 144 0.76 17.05 8.51
C TYR A 144 -0.54 17.02 9.31
N ARG A 145 -0.51 16.49 10.54
CA ARG A 145 -1.67 16.53 11.44
C ARG A 145 -2.15 17.94 11.73
N GLY A 146 -1.24 18.87 12.00
CA GLY A 146 -1.58 20.26 12.21
C GLY A 146 -2.30 20.89 11.01
N THR A 147 -1.84 20.61 9.80
CA THR A 147 -2.47 21.08 8.57
C THR A 147 -3.85 20.45 8.37
N LEU A 148 -3.97 19.12 8.56
CA LEU A 148 -5.21 18.37 8.42
C LEU A 148 -6.28 18.89 9.41
N CYS A 149 -5.88 19.22 10.64
CA CYS A 149 -6.77 19.60 11.72
C CYS A 149 -6.93 21.12 11.88
N ALA A 150 -6.33 21.95 11.04
CA ALA A 150 -6.32 23.41 11.19
C ALA A 150 -7.73 24.04 11.26
N ASN A 151 -8.72 23.42 10.61
CA ASN A 151 -10.10 23.90 10.59
C ASN A 151 -11.08 22.87 11.19
N ALA A 152 -10.59 21.86 11.89
CA ALA A 152 -11.45 20.88 12.52
C ALA A 152 -12.16 21.48 13.73
N GLY A 153 -13.43 21.16 13.87
CA GLY A 153 -14.19 21.45 15.08
C GLY A 153 -13.81 20.48 16.22
N VAL A 154 -14.66 20.43 17.24
CA VAL A 154 -14.52 19.44 18.31
C VAL A 154 -14.87 18.07 17.78
N CYS A 155 -13.93 17.13 17.83
CA CYS A 155 -14.15 15.75 17.43
C CYS A 155 -15.07 15.03 18.44
N ALA A 156 -15.95 14.18 17.92
CA ALA A 156 -16.68 13.24 18.77
C ALA A 156 -15.70 12.26 19.43
N PRO A 157 -16.00 11.77 20.65
CA PRO A 157 -15.17 10.74 21.26
C PRO A 157 -15.20 9.46 20.43
N CYS A 158 -14.04 8.81 20.30
CA CYS A 158 -13.95 7.54 19.60
C CYS A 158 -14.69 6.43 20.36
N PRO A 159 -15.35 5.50 19.65
CA PRO A 159 -15.95 4.33 20.28
C PRO A 159 -14.85 3.46 20.90
N ASN A 160 -15.17 2.80 22.00
CA ASN A 160 -14.30 1.76 22.55
C ASN A 160 -14.38 0.54 21.63
N VAL A 161 -13.23 0.15 21.08
CA VAL A 161 -13.08 -1.06 20.25
C VAL A 161 -12.41 -2.12 21.12
N ALA A 162 -12.96 -3.34 21.12
CA ALA A 162 -12.35 -4.44 21.86
C ALA A 162 -10.96 -4.75 21.28
N GLU A 163 -10.00 -5.13 22.13
CA GLU A 163 -8.60 -5.33 21.73
C GLU A 163 -8.43 -6.32 20.56
N ASN A 164 -9.23 -7.39 20.53
CA ASN A 164 -9.24 -8.37 19.44
C ASN A 164 -9.82 -7.82 18.12
N GLU A 165 -10.55 -6.73 18.17
CA GLU A 165 -11.15 -6.06 17.01
C GLU A 165 -10.29 -4.88 16.52
N GLN A 166 -9.27 -4.49 17.29
CA GLN A 166 -8.34 -3.44 16.90
C GLN A 166 -7.45 -3.92 15.76
N THR A 167 -7.64 -3.35 14.58
CA THR A 167 -6.88 -3.72 13.37
C THR A 167 -5.69 -2.81 13.15
N GLY A 168 -5.66 -1.64 13.74
CA GLY A 168 -4.59 -0.65 13.61
C GLY A 168 -3.21 -1.18 13.98
N LYS A 169 -3.13 -2.12 14.94
CA LYS A 169 -1.89 -2.78 15.36
C LYS A 169 -1.19 -3.58 14.25
N TYR A 170 -1.89 -3.93 13.16
CA TYR A 170 -1.33 -4.64 12.02
C TYR A 170 -0.77 -3.73 10.93
N PHE A 171 -0.96 -2.44 11.05
CA PHE A 171 -0.48 -1.47 10.06
C PHE A 171 0.88 -0.92 10.48
N ARG A 172 1.79 -0.82 9.52
CA ARG A 172 3.09 -0.20 9.70
C ARG A 172 3.42 0.76 8.57
N SER A 173 4.37 1.63 8.83
CA SER A 173 5.03 2.42 7.79
C SER A 173 6.19 1.64 7.19
N ALA A 174 6.37 1.74 5.87
CA ALA A 174 7.49 1.15 5.17
C ALA A 174 7.96 2.06 4.03
N CYS A 175 9.25 2.01 3.72
CA CYS A 175 9.86 2.76 2.62
C CYS A 175 9.95 1.90 1.36
N HIS A 176 9.10 2.15 0.37
CA HIS A 176 9.11 1.46 -0.91
C HIS A 176 9.36 2.43 -2.06
N ASN A 177 10.40 2.17 -2.87
CA ASN A 177 10.76 3.02 -4.00
C ASN A 177 10.92 4.50 -3.61
N ALA A 178 11.67 4.76 -2.55
CA ALA A 178 11.91 6.08 -1.97
C ALA A 178 10.63 6.81 -1.52
N ARG A 179 9.58 6.07 -1.15
CA ARG A 179 8.31 6.64 -0.70
C ARG A 179 7.78 5.89 0.52
N CYS A 180 7.40 6.64 1.55
CA CYS A 180 6.66 6.10 2.69
C CYS A 180 5.31 5.56 2.24
N SER A 181 5.01 4.34 2.62
CA SER A 181 3.76 3.64 2.32
C SER A 181 3.19 2.99 3.57
N VAL A 182 1.87 2.79 3.57
CA VAL A 182 1.18 2.02 4.61
C VAL A 182 1.18 0.56 4.20
N GLU A 183 1.64 -0.31 5.08
CA GLU A 183 1.54 -1.76 4.91
C GLU A 183 0.63 -2.38 5.96
N ASP A 184 -0.17 -3.35 5.54
CA ASP A 184 -0.83 -4.30 6.42
C ASP A 184 0.08 -5.54 6.52
N ILE A 185 0.68 -5.78 7.68
CA ILE A 185 1.60 -6.91 7.85
C ILE A 185 0.93 -8.26 7.60
N ARG A 186 -0.39 -8.35 7.76
CA ARG A 186 -1.16 -9.57 7.46
C ARG A 186 -1.06 -9.98 5.99
N GLU A 187 -0.77 -9.03 5.08
CA GLU A 187 -0.60 -9.26 3.64
C GLU A 187 0.87 -9.45 3.22
N THR A 188 1.81 -9.32 4.15
CA THR A 188 3.25 -9.40 3.90
C THR A 188 3.84 -10.78 4.25
N PRO A 189 5.07 -11.08 3.79
CA PRO A 189 5.76 -12.32 4.16
C PRO A 189 6.10 -12.43 5.67
N VAL A 190 6.07 -11.35 6.44
CA VAL A 190 6.43 -11.38 7.88
C VAL A 190 5.50 -12.26 8.72
N VAL A 191 4.31 -12.59 8.19
CA VAL A 191 3.38 -13.54 8.85
C VAL A 191 3.35 -14.91 8.17
N ALA A 192 4.19 -15.18 7.16
CA ALA A 192 4.19 -16.48 6.49
C ALA A 192 4.75 -17.57 7.41
N CYS A 193 4.15 -18.75 7.40
CA CYS A 193 4.57 -19.89 8.23
C CYS A 193 4.32 -21.22 7.52
N GLN A 194 5.02 -22.27 7.95
CA GLN A 194 4.77 -23.66 7.57
C GLN A 194 4.15 -24.45 8.73
N THR A 195 4.59 -24.14 9.94
CA THR A 195 4.14 -24.78 11.18
C THR A 195 3.86 -23.74 12.25
N THR A 196 3.10 -24.10 13.28
CA THR A 196 2.87 -23.22 14.45
C THR A 196 4.19 -22.87 15.18
N ALA A 197 5.18 -23.73 15.10
CA ALA A 197 6.50 -23.45 15.69
C ALA A 197 7.22 -22.26 15.04
N ASP A 198 6.84 -21.88 13.82
CA ASP A 198 7.39 -20.72 13.13
C ASP A 198 6.81 -19.39 13.64
N CYS A 199 5.68 -19.43 14.35
CA CYS A 199 4.97 -18.25 14.80
C CYS A 199 5.34 -17.83 16.21
N ALA A 200 5.33 -16.52 16.46
CA ALA A 200 5.46 -15.92 17.77
C ALA A 200 4.58 -14.66 17.88
N LEU A 201 4.29 -14.25 19.11
CA LEU A 201 3.70 -12.94 19.38
C LEU A 201 4.82 -11.90 19.47
N ARG A 202 4.58 -10.75 18.87
CA ARG A 202 5.46 -9.59 18.87
C ARG A 202 4.65 -8.34 19.23
N ASP A 203 5.22 -7.47 20.07
CA ASP A 203 4.59 -6.20 20.43
C ASP A 203 4.84 -5.16 19.33
N GLY A 204 3.78 -4.87 18.55
CA GLY A 204 3.80 -3.93 17.45
C GLY A 204 4.29 -4.49 16.11
N ALA A 205 3.91 -3.82 15.03
CA ALA A 205 4.22 -4.14 13.63
C ALA A 205 5.45 -3.38 13.09
N GLU A 206 5.94 -2.36 13.77
CA GLU A 206 7.07 -1.52 13.36
C GLU A 206 8.42 -2.23 13.51
N CYS A 207 9.50 -1.62 12.97
CA CYS A 207 10.85 -2.16 13.08
C CYS A 207 11.25 -2.43 14.54
N CYS A 208 11.06 -1.46 15.43
CA CYS A 208 11.23 -1.67 16.87
C CYS A 208 9.89 -2.01 17.53
N PRO A 209 9.86 -2.95 18.49
CA PRO A 209 8.69 -3.21 19.30
C PRO A 209 8.25 -1.95 20.04
N GLN A 210 6.93 -1.77 20.21
CA GLN A 210 6.39 -0.59 20.89
C GLN A 210 6.55 -0.64 22.41
N CYS A 211 6.66 -1.83 22.97
CA CYS A 211 6.88 -2.10 24.40
C CYS A 211 5.76 -1.58 25.33
N ASP A 212 4.60 -1.28 24.79
CA ASP A 212 3.44 -0.82 25.56
C ASP A 212 2.50 -1.96 25.99
N GLY A 213 2.66 -3.14 25.40
CA GLY A 213 1.90 -4.34 25.71
C GLY A 213 0.50 -4.41 25.10
N TYR A 214 0.13 -3.44 24.28
CA TYR A 214 -1.21 -3.37 23.68
C TYR A 214 -1.25 -3.78 22.20
N GLY A 215 -0.11 -3.83 21.54
CA GLY A 215 0.01 -4.04 20.11
C GLY A 215 0.38 -5.46 19.67
N TRP A 216 0.09 -6.52 20.43
CA TRP A 216 0.51 -7.89 20.12
C TRP A 216 0.00 -8.38 18.77
N VAL A 217 0.93 -8.74 17.89
CA VAL A 217 0.66 -9.28 16.56
C VAL A 217 1.36 -10.61 16.34
N PRO A 218 0.71 -11.58 15.64
CA PRO A 218 1.32 -12.86 15.32
C PRO A 218 2.23 -12.71 14.09
N VAL A 219 3.47 -13.15 14.22
CA VAL A 219 4.49 -12.99 13.17
C VAL A 219 5.34 -14.26 13.05
N ASN A 220 6.04 -14.41 11.91
CA ASN A 220 7.08 -15.41 11.78
C ASN A 220 8.29 -14.98 12.65
N LYS A 221 8.81 -15.91 13.48
CA LYS A 221 9.97 -15.67 14.35
C LYS A 221 11.23 -15.21 13.61
N SER A 222 11.36 -15.60 12.34
CA SER A 222 12.50 -15.26 11.49
C SER A 222 12.25 -14.02 10.64
N ALA A 223 11.10 -13.33 10.80
CA ALA A 223 10.76 -12.18 10.00
C ALA A 223 11.69 -11.00 10.31
N ASP A 224 12.17 -10.37 9.24
CA ASP A 224 12.94 -9.13 9.33
C ASP A 224 11.99 -7.93 9.22
N PHE A 225 11.83 -7.22 10.32
CA PHE A 225 11.00 -6.01 10.41
C PHE A 225 11.76 -4.73 10.09
N CYS A 226 13.09 -4.82 9.99
CA CYS A 226 13.95 -3.65 9.86
C CYS A 226 14.66 -3.58 8.49
N GLY A 227 14.33 -4.48 7.56
CA GLY A 227 14.90 -4.49 6.20
C GLY A 227 16.41 -4.73 6.18
N GLY A 228 16.93 -5.59 7.09
CA GLY A 228 18.35 -5.91 7.18
C GLY A 228 19.21 -4.81 7.82
N VAL A 229 18.62 -3.70 8.23
CA VAL A 229 19.36 -2.64 8.94
C VAL A 229 19.45 -3.00 10.42
N PRO A 230 20.69 -3.14 11.00
CA PRO A 230 20.85 -3.35 12.42
C PRO A 230 20.18 -2.20 13.20
N SER A 231 19.16 -2.52 13.98
CA SER A 231 18.48 -1.53 14.81
C SER A 231 18.84 -1.74 16.27
N ALA A 232 19.29 -0.70 16.95
CA ALA A 232 19.32 -0.68 18.40
C ALA A 232 17.88 -0.41 18.89
N CYS A 233 17.04 -1.44 18.88
CA CYS A 233 15.75 -1.37 19.54
C CYS A 233 15.95 -1.66 21.03
N ASP A 234 15.19 -0.99 21.88
CA ASP A 234 15.14 -1.32 23.29
C ASP A 234 14.51 -2.70 23.48
N ASP A 235 15.05 -3.50 24.38
CA ASP A 235 14.48 -4.79 24.75
C ASP A 235 13.16 -4.58 25.51
N CYS A 236 12.06 -5.07 24.95
CA CYS A 236 10.79 -5.03 25.64
C CYS A 236 10.77 -6.03 26.80
N THR A 237 10.38 -5.55 27.97
CA THR A 237 10.11 -6.39 29.15
C THR A 237 8.66 -6.86 29.23
N SER A 238 7.79 -6.35 28.36
CA SER A 238 6.39 -6.76 28.26
C SER A 238 6.30 -8.23 27.81
N LEU A 239 5.52 -9.01 28.54
CA LEU A 239 5.22 -10.39 28.16
C LEU A 239 3.88 -10.44 27.42
N PRO A 240 3.75 -11.32 26.39
CA PRO A 240 2.48 -11.50 25.71
C PRO A 240 1.40 -11.97 26.71
N PRO A 241 0.16 -11.53 26.53
CA PRO A 241 -0.96 -12.00 27.35
C PRO A 241 -1.07 -13.52 27.24
N SER A 242 -1.24 -14.21 28.38
CA SER A 242 -1.43 -15.67 28.41
C SER A 242 -2.72 -16.15 27.75
N ALA A 243 -3.61 -15.21 27.42
CA ALA A 243 -4.88 -15.48 26.74
C ALA A 243 -4.75 -15.57 25.21
N TRP A 244 -3.56 -15.37 24.65
CA TRP A 244 -3.36 -15.33 23.20
C TRP A 244 -2.19 -16.23 22.76
N ASP A 245 -2.42 -16.97 21.68
CA ASP A 245 -1.40 -17.77 21.02
C ASP A 245 -1.25 -17.36 19.55
N ALA A 246 -0.03 -17.50 19.01
CA ALA A 246 0.25 -17.36 17.59
C ALA A 246 0.26 -18.74 16.93
N LEU A 247 -0.73 -19.02 16.08
CA LEU A 247 -0.89 -20.29 15.36
C LEU A 247 -0.65 -20.12 13.87
N CYS A 248 -0.12 -21.15 13.20
CA CYS A 248 -0.02 -21.19 11.75
C CYS A 248 -1.32 -21.72 11.13
N ILE A 249 -2.13 -20.81 10.57
CA ILE A 249 -3.42 -21.14 9.94
C ILE A 249 -3.35 -20.74 8.46
N SER A 250 -3.54 -21.71 7.57
CA SER A 250 -3.49 -21.49 6.11
C SER A 250 -2.21 -20.80 5.63
N GLY A 251 -1.04 -21.19 6.21
CA GLY A 251 0.26 -20.66 5.84
C GLY A 251 0.56 -19.25 6.37
N ARG A 252 -0.24 -18.74 7.32
CA ARG A 252 -0.05 -17.44 7.96
C ARG A 252 -0.17 -17.54 9.48
N CYS A 253 0.69 -16.84 10.18
CA CYS A 253 0.58 -16.68 11.63
C CYS A 253 -0.68 -15.87 11.96
N ARG A 254 -1.54 -16.43 12.80
CA ARG A 254 -2.81 -15.85 13.23
C ARG A 254 -2.85 -15.77 14.75
N LEU A 255 -3.54 -14.76 15.25
CA LEU A 255 -3.80 -14.60 16.67
C LEU A 255 -5.04 -15.42 17.04
N GLU A 256 -4.92 -16.32 18.00
CA GLU A 256 -6.02 -17.12 18.53
C GLU A 256 -6.10 -16.95 20.04
N GLY A 257 -7.31 -16.76 20.56
CA GLY A 257 -7.57 -16.70 22.00
C GLY A 257 -7.50 -18.11 22.62
N THR A 258 -6.80 -18.26 23.72
CA THR A 258 -6.87 -19.47 24.55
C THR A 258 -8.17 -19.42 25.37
N HIS A 259 -9.04 -20.39 25.16
CA HIS A 259 -10.30 -20.56 25.92
C HIS A 259 -10.05 -21.17 27.28
#